data_2ed8e2a8af347bef3f58f5ab782d3479
#
_entry.id   2ed8e2a8af347bef3f58f5ab782d3479
#
_cell.length_a   1.000
_cell.length_b   1.000
_cell.length_c   1.000
_cell.angle_alpha   90.00
_cell.angle_beta   90.00
_cell.angle_gamma   90.00
#
_symmetry.space_group_name_H-M   'P 1'
#
loop_
_entity.id
_entity.type
_entity.pdbx_description
1 polymer ?
#
loop_
_entity_poly.entity_id
_entity_poly.type
_entity_poly.pdbx_seq_one_letter_code
_entity_poly.pdbx_strand_id
1 'polypeptide(L)'
;FALGGVSLGGQIVMELLARNRDVAEKAIIDGSLCIPQPALARFCIASVHLLGPLLFSERACRRQLALMDRFLPEEMRYPEEIKAYYLQDMPKLPRETLYAMYRTYMMQYRLKESVRDSGTQVMYWYGEKEMRCVKESARLFQSMLPTCELYEAKGYGHGYLSVYRPEEWLQIAVPFLEGK
;
A
#
# COMPACT_ATOMS: atom_id res chain seq x y z
N PHE A 1 0.15 5.70 21.05
CA PHE A 1 -0.60 5.73 19.78
C PHE A 1 -0.14 4.61 18.86
N ALA A 2 -0.94 4.30 17.84
CA ALA A 2 -0.62 3.32 16.83
C ALA A 2 -0.41 3.98 15.45
N LEU A 3 0.34 3.32 14.58
CA LEU A 3 0.56 3.71 13.18
C LEU A 3 -0.14 2.73 12.25
N GLY A 4 -0.67 3.23 11.14
CA GLY A 4 -1.24 2.41 10.10
C GLY A 4 -0.89 2.94 8.71
N GLY A 5 -0.64 2.04 7.76
CA GLY A 5 -0.35 2.46 6.40
C GLY A 5 -0.53 1.36 5.38
N VAL A 6 -1.17 1.71 4.26
CA VAL A 6 -1.41 0.83 3.11
C VAL A 6 -0.47 1.22 1.98
N SER A 7 0.11 0.24 1.29
CA SER A 7 0.95 0.44 0.11
C SER A 7 2.10 1.43 0.37
N LEU A 8 2.11 2.60 -0.28
CA LEU A 8 3.07 3.68 -0.02
C LEU A 8 3.01 4.17 1.44
N GLY A 9 1.82 4.22 2.04
CA GLY A 9 1.63 4.57 3.45
C GLY A 9 2.37 3.62 4.39
N GLY A 10 2.37 2.33 4.09
CA GLY A 10 3.15 1.35 4.86
C GLY A 10 4.67 1.54 4.72
N GLN A 11 5.17 2.01 3.58
CA GLN A 11 6.59 2.39 3.45
C GLN A 11 6.95 3.58 4.35
N ILE A 12 6.03 4.54 4.50
CA ILE A 12 6.20 5.66 5.44
C ILE A 12 6.26 5.13 6.88
N VAL A 13 5.37 4.19 7.24
CA VAL A 13 5.42 3.53 8.55
C VAL A 13 6.76 2.83 8.77
N MET A 14 7.21 2.02 7.81
CA MET A 14 8.52 1.34 7.89
C MET A 14 9.68 2.32 8.08
N GLU A 15 9.65 3.45 7.38
CA GLU A 15 10.67 4.49 7.49
C GLU A 15 10.64 5.18 8.86
N LEU A 16 9.45 5.42 9.42
CA LEU A 16 9.30 5.96 10.78
C LEU A 16 9.87 5.00 11.82
N LEU A 17 9.52 3.71 11.73
CA LEU A 17 10.02 2.66 12.61
C LEU A 17 11.55 2.53 12.54
N ALA A 18 12.12 2.66 11.33
CA ALA A 18 13.56 2.55 11.12
C ALA A 18 14.36 3.78 11.60
N ARG A 19 13.72 4.94 11.73
CA ARG A 19 14.37 6.19 12.18
C ARG A 19 14.20 6.48 13.66
N ASN A 20 13.14 5.96 14.25
CA ASN A 20 12.75 6.34 15.61
C ASN A 20 12.45 5.09 16.41
N ARG A 21 13.29 4.83 17.39
CA ARG A 21 13.02 3.78 18.36
C ARG A 21 11.78 4.13 19.19
N ASP A 22 10.95 3.13 19.43
CA ASP A 22 9.74 3.26 20.26
C ASP A 22 8.79 4.40 19.82
N VAL A 23 8.74 4.70 18.50
CA VAL A 23 7.91 5.78 17.96
C VAL A 23 6.41 5.53 18.14
N ALA A 24 5.99 4.29 18.22
CA ALA A 24 4.62 3.86 18.47
C ALA A 24 4.62 2.54 19.23
N GLU A 25 3.55 2.25 19.94
CA GLU A 25 3.37 0.98 20.62
C GLU A 25 3.09 -0.15 19.60
N LYS A 26 2.26 0.15 18.61
CA LYS A 26 1.81 -0.79 17.60
C LYS A 26 1.75 -0.18 16.21
N ALA A 27 1.96 -1.00 15.20
CA ALA A 27 1.80 -0.58 13.81
C ALA A 27 1.17 -1.68 12.95
N ILE A 28 0.34 -1.27 11.98
CA ILE A 28 -0.19 -2.14 10.92
C ILE A 28 0.34 -1.65 9.58
N ILE A 29 0.97 -2.55 8.84
CA ILE A 29 1.49 -2.32 7.49
C ILE A 29 0.71 -3.21 6.54
N ASP A 30 0.08 -2.66 5.50
CA ASP A 30 -0.71 -3.43 4.56
C ASP A 30 -0.19 -3.29 3.13
N GLY A 31 0.09 -4.41 2.48
CA GLY A 31 0.40 -4.51 1.05
C GLY A 31 1.62 -3.70 0.59
N SER A 32 2.64 -3.50 1.43
CA SER A 32 3.74 -2.58 1.12
C SER A 32 4.96 -3.30 0.55
N LEU A 33 5.69 -2.63 -0.33
CA LEU A 33 6.98 -3.10 -0.84
C LEU A 33 8.13 -2.59 0.03
N CYS A 34 9.08 -3.44 0.34
CA CYS A 34 10.34 -3.06 0.96
C CYS A 34 11.57 -3.70 0.31
N ILE A 35 11.34 -4.40 -0.80
CA ILE A 35 12.37 -4.92 -1.70
C ILE A 35 12.28 -4.12 -3.00
N PRO A 36 13.36 -3.43 -3.43
CA PRO A 36 13.35 -2.64 -4.66
C PRO A 36 12.96 -3.45 -5.90
N GLN A 37 12.11 -2.86 -6.73
CA GLN A 37 11.61 -3.43 -7.99
C GLN A 37 12.01 -2.55 -9.18
N PRO A 38 13.31 -2.47 -9.56
CA PRO A 38 13.79 -1.50 -10.55
C PRO A 38 13.23 -1.70 -11.97
N ALA A 39 12.95 -2.94 -12.35
CA ALA A 39 12.33 -3.23 -13.64
C ALA A 39 10.88 -2.72 -13.69
N LEU A 40 10.12 -2.97 -12.62
CA LEU A 40 8.74 -2.50 -12.49
C LEU A 40 8.69 -0.97 -12.43
N ALA A 41 9.62 -0.34 -11.70
CA ALA A 41 9.74 1.13 -11.66
C ALA A 41 9.95 1.73 -13.06
N ARG A 42 10.89 1.17 -13.84
CA ARG A 42 11.13 1.62 -15.22
C ARG A 42 9.91 1.45 -16.10
N PHE A 43 9.20 0.34 -15.98
CA PHE A 43 7.96 0.09 -16.71
C PHE A 43 6.88 1.12 -16.34
N CYS A 44 6.65 1.39 -15.06
CA CYS A 44 5.69 2.39 -14.59
C CYS A 44 6.04 3.79 -15.09
N ILE A 45 7.32 4.20 -14.99
CA ILE A 45 7.80 5.50 -15.48
C ILE A 45 7.58 5.64 -16.99
N ALA A 46 7.93 4.61 -17.76
CA ALA A 46 7.71 4.61 -19.21
C ALA A 46 6.22 4.69 -19.55
N SER A 47 5.37 3.97 -18.82
CA SER A 47 3.92 4.01 -19.00
C SER A 47 3.35 5.41 -18.73
N VAL A 48 3.76 6.06 -17.63
CA VAL A 48 3.37 7.44 -17.33
C VAL A 48 3.86 8.41 -18.41
N HIS A 49 5.08 8.23 -18.91
CA HIS A 49 5.64 9.08 -19.94
C HIS A 49 4.87 8.98 -21.26
N LEU A 50 4.62 7.75 -21.71
CA LEU A 50 4.00 7.49 -23.02
C LEU A 50 2.48 7.67 -22.99
N LEU A 51 1.82 7.24 -21.93
CA LEU A 51 0.37 7.15 -21.83
C LEU A 51 -0.25 8.14 -20.84
N GLY A 52 0.57 8.95 -20.15
CA GLY A 52 0.10 9.85 -19.11
C GLY A 52 -1.09 10.72 -19.52
N PRO A 53 -1.09 11.40 -20.69
CA PRO A 53 -2.24 12.18 -21.14
C PRO A 53 -3.51 11.36 -21.33
N LEU A 54 -3.37 10.10 -21.71
CA LEU A 54 -4.49 9.17 -21.92
C LEU A 54 -4.96 8.53 -20.61
N LEU A 55 -4.10 8.45 -19.58
CA LEU A 55 -4.41 7.79 -18.32
C LEU A 55 -4.93 8.77 -17.26
N PHE A 56 -4.39 9.99 -17.21
CA PHE A 56 -4.61 10.95 -16.12
C PHE A 56 -5.42 12.21 -16.53
N SER A 57 -5.99 12.26 -17.74
CA SER A 57 -6.97 13.29 -18.06
C SER A 57 -8.31 12.99 -17.37
N GLU A 58 -9.10 14.01 -17.08
CA GLU A 58 -10.43 13.81 -16.46
C GLU A 58 -11.30 12.84 -17.26
N ARG A 59 -11.29 12.94 -18.60
CA ARG A 59 -12.03 11.99 -19.47
C ARG A 59 -11.51 10.55 -19.32
N ALA A 60 -10.20 10.39 -19.21
CA ALA A 60 -9.61 9.08 -19.03
C ALA A 60 -9.97 8.48 -17.66
N CYS A 61 -9.89 9.28 -16.61
CA CYS A 61 -10.26 8.86 -15.25
C CYS A 61 -11.74 8.44 -15.18
N ARG A 62 -12.65 9.22 -15.77
CA ARG A 62 -14.08 8.84 -15.88
C ARG A 62 -14.27 7.52 -16.64
N ARG A 63 -13.54 7.34 -17.75
CA ARG A 63 -13.60 6.10 -18.52
C ARG A 63 -13.06 4.90 -17.75
N GLN A 64 -11.97 5.07 -16.99
CA GLN A 64 -11.42 4.02 -16.13
C GLN A 64 -12.44 3.59 -15.07
N LEU A 65 -13.07 4.53 -14.37
CA LEU A 65 -14.10 4.23 -13.38
C LEU A 65 -15.29 3.50 -14.03
N ALA A 66 -15.77 3.96 -15.18
CA ALA A 66 -16.85 3.29 -15.89
C ALA A 66 -16.49 1.86 -16.34
N LEU A 67 -15.22 1.62 -16.72
CA LEU A 67 -14.74 0.27 -17.02
C LEU A 67 -14.63 -0.60 -15.76
N MET A 68 -14.19 -0.03 -14.65
CA MET A 68 -14.18 -0.72 -13.36
C MET A 68 -15.61 -1.13 -12.96
N ASP A 69 -16.58 -0.20 -13.03
CA ASP A 69 -17.98 -0.48 -12.70
C ASP A 69 -18.61 -1.55 -13.61
N ARG A 70 -18.14 -1.64 -14.86
CA ARG A 70 -18.65 -2.62 -15.83
C ARG A 70 -18.06 -4.00 -15.68
N PHE A 71 -16.77 -4.10 -15.37
CA PHE A 71 -16.03 -5.36 -15.44
C PHE A 71 -15.64 -5.93 -14.08
N LEU A 72 -15.62 -5.13 -13.01
CA LEU A 72 -15.32 -5.62 -11.68
C LEU A 72 -16.60 -6.04 -10.94
N PRO A 73 -16.53 -7.08 -10.11
CA PRO A 73 -17.57 -7.41 -9.14
C PRO A 73 -17.89 -6.19 -8.27
N GLU A 74 -19.13 -6.12 -7.79
CA GLU A 74 -19.62 -4.97 -7.01
C GLU A 74 -18.74 -4.67 -5.81
N GLU A 75 -18.29 -5.72 -5.13
CA GLU A 75 -17.40 -5.65 -3.95
C GLU A 75 -16.01 -5.07 -4.24
N MET A 76 -15.62 -5.00 -5.53
CA MET A 76 -14.33 -4.47 -5.97
C MET A 76 -14.44 -3.08 -6.61
N ARG A 77 -15.64 -2.50 -6.67
CA ARG A 77 -15.84 -1.16 -7.21
C ARG A 77 -15.54 -0.13 -6.14
N TYR A 78 -15.01 1.01 -6.56
CA TYR A 78 -14.84 2.12 -5.62
C TYR A 78 -16.20 2.62 -5.13
N PRO A 79 -16.35 2.88 -3.82
CA PRO A 79 -17.46 3.66 -3.30
C PRO A 79 -17.58 5.00 -4.00
N GLU A 80 -18.79 5.56 -4.12
CA GLU A 80 -19.02 6.83 -4.85
C GLU A 80 -18.18 7.99 -4.30
N GLU A 81 -17.99 8.02 -2.98
CA GLU A 81 -17.12 9.02 -2.35
C GLU A 81 -15.67 8.91 -2.84
N ILE A 82 -15.13 7.69 -2.92
CA ILE A 82 -13.78 7.45 -3.43
C ILE A 82 -13.67 7.80 -4.91
N LYS A 83 -14.71 7.51 -5.72
CA LYS A 83 -14.75 7.93 -7.12
C LYS A 83 -14.70 9.45 -7.26
N ALA A 84 -15.40 10.17 -6.38
CA ALA A 84 -15.38 11.64 -6.37
C ALA A 84 -13.97 12.17 -6.11
N TYR A 85 -13.27 11.67 -5.08
CA TYR A 85 -11.87 12.03 -4.79
C TYR A 85 -10.94 11.65 -5.94
N TYR A 86 -11.08 10.45 -6.50
CA TYR A 86 -10.28 10.01 -7.64
C TYR A 86 -10.39 10.98 -8.82
N LEU A 87 -11.62 11.43 -9.19
CA LEU A 87 -11.86 12.37 -10.26
C LEU A 87 -11.37 13.78 -9.93
N GLN A 88 -11.39 14.15 -8.66
CA GLN A 88 -10.91 15.44 -8.21
C GLN A 88 -9.39 15.53 -8.25
N ASP A 89 -8.68 14.51 -7.85
CA ASP A 89 -7.26 14.57 -7.54
C ASP A 89 -6.38 14.00 -8.67
N MET A 90 -6.74 12.86 -9.25
CA MET A 90 -5.92 12.22 -10.28
C MET A 90 -5.61 13.08 -11.50
N PRO A 91 -6.58 13.85 -12.06
CA PRO A 91 -6.28 14.72 -13.20
C PRO A 91 -5.34 15.89 -12.86
N LYS A 92 -5.25 16.26 -11.59
CA LYS A 92 -4.42 17.37 -11.11
C LYS A 92 -3.03 16.94 -10.68
N LEU A 93 -2.80 15.62 -10.54
CA LEU A 93 -1.53 15.09 -10.06
C LEU A 93 -0.40 15.40 -11.06
N PRO A 94 0.62 16.18 -10.66
CA PRO A 94 1.74 16.48 -11.54
C PRO A 94 2.50 15.21 -11.93
N ARG A 95 2.91 15.11 -13.20
CA ARG A 95 3.68 13.95 -13.68
C ARG A 95 5.00 13.79 -12.92
N GLU A 96 5.62 14.89 -12.54
CA GLU A 96 6.85 14.93 -11.75
C GLU A 96 6.67 14.24 -10.40
N THR A 97 5.50 14.38 -9.79
CA THR A 97 5.13 13.68 -8.55
C THR A 97 5.08 12.16 -8.77
N LEU A 98 4.43 11.70 -9.85
CA LEU A 98 4.41 10.28 -10.21
C LEU A 98 5.80 9.74 -10.50
N TYR A 99 6.63 10.49 -11.24
CA TYR A 99 8.02 10.09 -11.50
C TYR A 99 8.84 10.00 -10.21
N ALA A 100 8.69 10.98 -9.32
CA ALA A 100 9.36 10.97 -8.03
C ALA A 100 8.94 9.76 -7.20
N MET A 101 7.66 9.46 -7.12
CA MET A 101 7.14 8.29 -6.40
C MET A 101 7.72 6.98 -6.93
N TYR A 102 7.73 6.76 -8.25
CA TYR A 102 8.26 5.53 -8.83
C TYR A 102 9.79 5.44 -8.78
N ARG A 103 10.50 6.58 -8.83
CA ARG A 103 11.96 6.60 -8.79
C ARG A 103 12.53 6.44 -7.39
N THR A 104 11.83 6.92 -6.36
CA THR A 104 12.39 7.03 -5.01
C THR A 104 11.77 6.08 -4.00
N TYR A 105 10.43 5.97 -3.98
CA TYR A 105 9.75 5.24 -2.91
C TYR A 105 9.01 4.02 -3.45
N MET A 106 7.86 4.18 -3.99
CA MET A 106 6.86 3.15 -4.27
C MET A 106 7.44 1.80 -4.75
N MET A 107 8.37 1.83 -5.73
CA MET A 107 8.99 0.63 -6.30
C MET A 107 10.50 0.51 -5.98
N GLN A 108 11.09 1.46 -5.27
CA GLN A 108 12.53 1.53 -5.01
C GLN A 108 12.86 1.52 -3.52
N TYR A 109 11.85 1.59 -2.66
CA TYR A 109 12.08 1.58 -1.22
C TYR A 109 12.81 0.31 -0.79
N ARG A 110 13.85 0.52 0.03
CA ARG A 110 14.63 -0.55 0.65
C ARG A 110 14.48 -0.46 2.16
N LEU A 111 14.07 -1.57 2.77
CA LEU A 111 14.00 -1.67 4.22
C LEU A 111 15.37 -1.43 4.84
N LYS A 112 15.41 -0.60 5.87
CA LYS A 112 16.62 -0.29 6.64
C LYS A 112 16.81 -1.30 7.76
N GLU A 113 18.04 -1.68 8.03
CA GLU A 113 18.36 -2.63 9.09
C GLU A 113 17.98 -2.12 10.49
N SER A 114 18.00 -0.81 10.69
CA SER A 114 17.61 -0.17 11.95
C SER A 114 16.15 -0.42 12.37
N VAL A 115 15.29 -0.94 11.49
CA VAL A 115 13.93 -1.36 11.87
C VAL A 115 13.93 -2.43 12.97
N ARG A 116 15.01 -3.20 13.09
CA ARG A 116 15.20 -4.21 14.14
C ARG A 116 15.13 -3.64 15.55
N ASP A 117 15.49 -2.36 15.69
CA ASP A 117 15.58 -1.67 16.98
C ASP A 117 14.32 -0.83 17.29
N SER A 118 13.26 -0.95 16.48
CA SER A 118 12.08 -0.07 16.59
C SER A 118 11.32 -0.23 17.91
N GLY A 119 11.35 -1.40 18.53
CA GLY A 119 10.57 -1.68 19.74
C GLY A 119 9.05 -1.78 19.54
N THR A 120 8.56 -1.39 18.38
CA THR A 120 7.12 -1.39 18.02
C THR A 120 6.63 -2.79 17.70
N GLN A 121 5.49 -3.19 18.23
CA GLN A 121 4.79 -4.41 17.78
C GLN A 121 4.17 -4.15 16.41
N VAL A 122 4.45 -5.01 15.44
CA VAL A 122 3.98 -4.82 14.06
C VAL A 122 3.14 -6.00 13.62
N MET A 123 2.00 -5.72 12.99
CA MET A 123 1.28 -6.68 12.17
C MET A 123 1.40 -6.28 10.70
N TYR A 124 1.97 -7.17 9.88
CA TYR A 124 2.15 -6.95 8.45
C TYR A 124 1.13 -7.76 7.65
N TRP A 125 0.27 -7.07 6.92
CA TRP A 125 -0.81 -7.64 6.15
C TRP A 125 -0.46 -7.74 4.67
N TYR A 126 -0.98 -8.75 4.00
CA TYR A 126 -0.96 -8.85 2.54
C TYR A 126 -2.10 -9.74 2.07
N GLY A 127 -2.63 -9.46 0.88
CA GLY A 127 -3.66 -10.30 0.28
C GLY A 127 -3.09 -11.62 -0.28
N GLU A 128 -3.88 -12.67 -0.25
CA GLU A 128 -3.51 -13.95 -0.87
C GLU A 128 -3.21 -13.81 -2.37
N LYS A 129 -3.91 -12.87 -3.07
CA LYS A 129 -3.75 -12.59 -4.49
C LYS A 129 -2.74 -11.48 -4.78
N GLU A 130 -1.97 -11.06 -3.78
CA GLU A 130 -0.90 -10.07 -3.96
C GLU A 130 0.21 -10.54 -4.89
N MET A 131 0.90 -9.56 -5.50
CA MET A 131 2.13 -9.83 -6.23
C MET A 131 3.18 -10.50 -5.35
N ARG A 132 3.95 -11.41 -5.92
CA ARG A 132 5.01 -12.15 -5.22
C ARG A 132 5.98 -11.24 -4.47
N CYS A 133 6.38 -10.11 -5.06
CA CYS A 133 7.31 -9.16 -4.44
C CYS A 133 6.75 -8.50 -3.16
N VAL A 134 5.43 -8.34 -3.03
CA VAL A 134 4.78 -7.87 -1.80
C VAL A 134 4.86 -8.94 -0.72
N LYS A 135 4.55 -10.18 -1.05
CA LYS A 135 4.66 -11.31 -0.10
C LYS A 135 6.10 -11.54 0.36
N GLU A 136 7.06 -11.40 -0.54
CA GLU A 136 8.50 -11.49 -0.22
C GLU A 136 8.92 -10.33 0.69
N SER A 137 8.38 -9.12 0.46
CA SER A 137 8.62 -7.96 1.33
C SER A 137 8.10 -8.19 2.75
N ALA A 138 6.92 -8.77 2.91
CA ALA A 138 6.36 -9.11 4.23
C ALA A 138 7.27 -10.10 4.98
N ARG A 139 7.74 -11.15 4.29
CA ARG A 139 8.65 -12.14 4.88
C ARG A 139 10.02 -11.54 5.22
N LEU A 140 10.56 -10.66 4.36
CA LEU A 140 11.80 -9.95 4.66
C LEU A 140 11.62 -9.07 5.90
N PHE A 141 10.53 -8.31 5.99
CA PHE A 141 10.24 -7.47 7.15
C PHE A 141 10.19 -8.30 8.44
N GLN A 142 9.44 -9.41 8.44
CA GLN A 142 9.37 -10.33 9.59
C GLN A 142 10.74 -10.92 9.94
N SER A 143 11.59 -11.24 8.96
CA SER A 143 12.94 -11.76 9.23
C SER A 143 13.83 -10.73 9.92
N MET A 144 13.59 -9.44 9.70
CA MET A 144 14.33 -8.34 10.33
C MET A 144 13.73 -7.94 11.69
N LEU A 145 12.43 -8.10 11.86
CA LEU A 145 11.69 -7.87 13.10
C LEU A 145 10.90 -9.14 13.47
N PRO A 146 11.51 -10.12 14.17
CA PRO A 146 10.87 -11.42 14.42
C PRO A 146 9.59 -11.37 15.25
N THR A 147 9.36 -10.27 15.98
CA THR A 147 8.10 -10.02 16.71
C THR A 147 6.96 -9.56 15.80
N CYS A 148 7.23 -9.34 14.49
CA CYS A 148 6.21 -8.98 13.52
C CYS A 148 5.30 -10.16 13.22
N GLU A 149 4.00 -9.96 13.37
CA GLU A 149 2.97 -10.91 12.98
C GLU A 149 2.63 -10.73 11.49
N LEU A 150 2.56 -11.82 10.73
CA LEU A 150 2.08 -11.79 9.35
C LEU A 150 0.61 -12.18 9.30
N TYR A 151 -0.19 -11.37 8.59
CA TYR A 151 -1.58 -11.67 8.30
C TYR A 151 -1.82 -11.79 6.79
N GLU A 152 -2.19 -12.99 6.33
CA GLU A 152 -2.58 -13.22 4.94
C GLU A 152 -4.09 -13.14 4.78
N ALA A 153 -4.58 -12.07 4.13
CA ALA A 153 -5.99 -11.87 3.84
C ALA A 153 -6.45 -12.80 2.72
N LYS A 154 -7.11 -13.90 3.08
CA LYS A 154 -7.56 -14.94 2.15
C LYS A 154 -8.58 -14.43 1.14
N GLY A 155 -8.38 -14.76 -0.13
CA GLY A 155 -9.24 -14.36 -1.23
C GLY A 155 -9.04 -12.92 -1.72
N TYR A 156 -8.26 -12.11 -1.00
CA TYR A 156 -8.11 -10.67 -1.27
C TYR A 156 -6.82 -10.33 -2.02
N GLY A 157 -6.85 -9.21 -2.73
CA GLY A 157 -5.70 -8.61 -3.41
C GLY A 157 -5.16 -7.40 -2.65
N HIS A 158 -4.42 -6.54 -3.36
CA HIS A 158 -3.71 -5.39 -2.83
C HIS A 158 -4.62 -4.38 -2.10
N GLY A 159 -4.39 -4.16 -0.82
CA GLY A 159 -5.14 -3.19 0.01
C GLY A 159 -6.65 -3.42 0.07
N TYR A 160 -7.11 -4.57 -0.43
CA TYR A 160 -8.54 -4.83 -0.60
C TYR A 160 -9.30 -4.80 0.72
N LEU A 161 -8.75 -5.46 1.73
CA LEU A 161 -9.41 -5.57 3.02
C LEU A 161 -9.56 -4.20 3.69
N SER A 162 -8.50 -3.40 3.68
CA SER A 162 -8.47 -2.09 4.32
C SER A 162 -9.30 -1.02 3.59
N VAL A 163 -9.42 -1.13 2.25
CA VAL A 163 -10.12 -0.13 1.43
C VAL A 163 -11.59 -0.46 1.21
N TYR A 164 -11.92 -1.75 0.99
CA TYR A 164 -13.27 -2.15 0.58
C TYR A 164 -14.04 -2.93 1.63
N ARG A 165 -13.37 -3.41 2.68
CA ARG A 165 -13.96 -4.22 3.76
C ARG A 165 -13.56 -3.69 5.14
N PRO A 166 -13.85 -2.42 5.45
CA PRO A 166 -13.38 -1.79 6.68
C PRO A 166 -13.90 -2.50 7.95
N GLU A 167 -15.10 -3.08 7.91
CA GLU A 167 -15.63 -3.80 9.06
C GLU A 167 -14.86 -5.10 9.35
N GLU A 168 -14.53 -5.87 8.29
CA GLU A 168 -13.68 -7.07 8.43
C GLU A 168 -12.27 -6.69 8.88
N TRP A 169 -11.73 -5.59 8.33
CA TRP A 169 -10.43 -5.05 8.74
C TRP A 169 -10.42 -4.72 10.23
N LEU A 170 -11.44 -4.00 10.71
CA LEU A 170 -11.56 -3.62 12.12
C LEU A 170 -11.66 -4.83 13.05
N GLN A 171 -12.35 -5.90 12.66
CA GLN A 171 -12.47 -7.14 13.46
C GLN A 171 -11.12 -7.77 13.76
N ILE A 172 -10.11 -7.57 12.91
CA ILE A 172 -8.76 -8.12 13.07
C ILE A 172 -7.82 -7.08 13.68
N ALA A 173 -7.90 -5.85 13.19
CA ALA A 173 -7.01 -4.76 13.61
C ALA A 173 -7.23 -4.36 15.08
N VAL A 174 -8.50 -4.24 15.51
CA VAL A 174 -8.81 -3.77 16.88
C VAL A 174 -8.28 -4.71 17.96
N PRO A 175 -8.49 -6.05 17.90
CA PRO A 175 -7.88 -6.94 18.87
C PRO A 175 -6.36 -6.82 18.95
N PHE A 176 -5.68 -6.75 17.79
CA PHE A 176 -4.24 -6.53 17.77
C PHE A 176 -3.86 -5.20 18.44
N LEU A 177 -4.54 -4.10 18.08
CA LEU A 177 -4.25 -2.77 18.63
C LEU A 177 -4.53 -2.66 20.14
N GLU A 178 -5.52 -3.38 20.64
CA GLU A 178 -5.88 -3.41 22.07
C GLU A 178 -5.07 -4.43 22.89
N GLY A 179 -4.29 -5.30 22.22
CA GLY A 179 -3.49 -6.32 22.91
C GLY A 179 -4.29 -7.50 23.44
N LYS A 180 -5.37 -7.84 22.74
CA LYS A 180 -6.29 -8.94 23.06
C LYS A 180 -5.97 -10.19 22.23
#